data_fa22a3ddce30d7145606de671c592f12
#
_entry.id   fa22a3ddce30d7145606de671c592f12
#
_cell.length_a   1.000
_cell.length_b   1.000
_cell.length_c   1.000
_cell.angle_alpha   90.00
_cell.angle_beta   90.00
_cell.angle_gamma   90.00
#
_symmetry.space_group_name_H-M   'P 1'
#
loop_
_entity.id
_entity.type
_entity.pdbx_description
1 polymer ?
#
loop_
_entity_poly.entity_id
_entity_poly.type
_entity_poly.pdbx_seq_one_letter_code
_entity_poly.pdbx_strand_id
1 'polypeptide(L)'
;HKDYELILTVDFAETDKPAPFVVYIHGGGWARGDNGSSRSLSQYLAKQKGITGVRVSYTLAPQSDATVKVSIQDILDAVKYVQEHAAELNVNPACVGFLGTSAGAHLAAVAAMTVPGTKALVGYSGIYDLEKAAITMKTKDAQRIAYFCDRDPKVLREASPINLIPKKNVPASMLVCGTCDVTVECEQSEMFASALKKKGGVCDLLTYKYYDHNVSSKTSDKMEEIFFKSVDFLTTYMK
;
A
#
# COMPACT_ATOMS: atom_id res chain seq x y z
N HIS A 1 16.33 -7.57 19.65
CA HIS A 1 15.11 -6.87 19.23
C HIS A 1 14.46 -6.30 20.48
N LYS A 2 14.14 -5.00 20.48
CA LYS A 2 13.16 -4.47 21.40
C LYS A 2 11.81 -5.02 20.96
N ASP A 3 11.04 -5.60 21.88
CA ASP A 3 9.67 -6.06 21.61
C ASP A 3 8.82 -4.82 21.30
N TYR A 4 8.54 -4.57 20.03
CA TYR A 4 7.55 -3.58 19.61
C TYR A 4 6.23 -4.29 19.46
N GLU A 5 5.23 -3.79 20.14
CA GLU A 5 3.86 -4.23 19.95
C GLU A 5 3.34 -3.66 18.64
N LEU A 6 3.10 -4.52 17.65
CA LEU A 6 2.48 -4.15 16.39
C LEU A 6 0.96 -4.22 16.55
N ILE A 7 0.29 -3.14 16.17
CA ILE A 7 -1.16 -3.01 16.35
C ILE A 7 -1.87 -3.33 15.03
N LEU A 8 -2.83 -4.24 15.12
CA LEU A 8 -3.79 -4.54 14.07
C LEU A 8 -5.17 -4.12 14.58
N THR A 9 -5.85 -3.24 13.84
CA THR A 9 -7.21 -2.79 14.15
C THR A 9 -8.16 -3.25 13.05
N VAL A 10 -9.25 -3.91 13.43
CA VAL A 10 -10.26 -4.40 12.49
C VAL A 10 -11.50 -3.52 12.56
N ASP A 11 -11.90 -2.98 11.41
CA ASP A 11 -13.19 -2.34 11.19
C ASP A 11 -14.10 -3.39 10.50
N PHE A 12 -14.95 -4.04 11.27
CA PHE A 12 -15.76 -5.17 10.81
C PHE A 12 -16.83 -4.75 9.82
N ALA A 13 -16.97 -5.53 8.73
CA ALA A 13 -18.08 -5.39 7.81
C ALA A 13 -19.41 -5.79 8.48
N GLU A 14 -20.46 -5.02 8.20
CA GLU A 14 -21.82 -5.33 8.66
C GLU A 14 -22.45 -6.37 7.72
N THR A 15 -22.09 -7.66 7.89
CA THR A 15 -22.55 -8.76 7.06
C THR A 15 -22.51 -10.09 7.81
N ASP A 16 -23.48 -10.98 7.52
CA ASP A 16 -23.54 -12.33 8.09
C ASP A 16 -22.66 -13.34 7.33
N LYS A 17 -22.08 -12.94 6.20
CA LYS A 17 -21.21 -13.80 5.38
C LYS A 17 -19.74 -13.37 5.53
N PRO A 18 -18.79 -14.32 5.38
CA PRO A 18 -17.38 -13.95 5.37
C PRO A 18 -17.09 -12.84 4.35
N ALA A 19 -16.68 -11.67 4.85
CA ALA A 19 -16.45 -10.47 4.05
C ALA A 19 -15.09 -10.51 3.35
N PRO A 20 -14.94 -9.94 2.14
CA PRO A 20 -13.63 -9.57 1.64
C PRO A 20 -12.96 -8.58 2.60
N PHE A 21 -11.63 -8.53 2.63
CA PHE A 21 -10.94 -7.59 3.51
C PHE A 21 -9.84 -6.81 2.79
N VAL A 22 -9.63 -5.56 3.24
CA VAL A 22 -8.59 -4.68 2.74
C VAL A 22 -7.62 -4.34 3.88
N VAL A 23 -6.33 -4.54 3.63
CA VAL A 23 -5.25 -4.16 4.54
C VAL A 23 -4.77 -2.75 4.22
N TYR A 24 -4.86 -1.86 5.22
CA TYR A 24 -4.50 -0.44 5.10
C TYR A 24 -3.14 -0.20 5.74
N ILE A 25 -2.20 0.35 4.98
CA ILE A 25 -0.81 0.55 5.37
C ILE A 25 -0.46 2.03 5.30
N HIS A 26 -0.09 2.59 6.44
CA HIS A 26 0.18 4.02 6.56
C HIS A 26 1.50 4.44 5.91
N GLY A 27 1.57 5.71 5.48
CA GLY A 27 2.78 6.36 5.00
C GLY A 27 3.70 6.81 6.13
N GLY A 28 4.63 7.71 5.80
CA GLY A 28 5.53 8.32 6.78
C GLY A 28 7.00 7.98 6.56
N GLY A 29 7.39 7.59 5.35
CA GLY A 29 8.79 7.33 4.95
C GLY A 29 9.42 6.19 5.74
N TRP A 30 8.65 5.16 6.09
CA TRP A 30 9.02 4.00 6.93
C TRP A 30 9.57 4.37 8.31
N ALA A 31 9.45 5.62 8.73
CA ALA A 31 10.07 6.15 9.94
C ALA A 31 9.08 6.74 10.95
N ARG A 32 7.82 6.89 10.56
CA ARG A 32 6.75 7.47 11.38
C ARG A 32 5.39 7.07 10.85
N GLY A 33 4.33 7.39 11.59
CA GLY A 33 2.95 7.09 11.24
C GLY A 33 2.36 6.03 12.16
N ASP A 34 1.07 5.82 12.01
CA ASP A 34 0.29 4.84 12.75
C ASP A 34 -0.91 4.33 11.93
N ASN A 35 -1.56 3.31 12.43
CA ASN A 35 -2.70 2.66 11.79
C ASN A 35 -4.01 3.48 11.78
N GLY A 36 -3.99 4.72 12.27
CA GLY A 36 -5.15 5.63 12.28
C GLY A 36 -5.40 6.34 10.95
N SER A 37 -4.39 6.43 10.10
CA SER A 37 -4.39 7.30 8.90
C SER A 37 -5.48 7.01 7.88
N SER A 38 -5.93 5.77 7.72
CA SER A 38 -6.96 5.36 6.74
C SER A 38 -8.31 5.02 7.39
N ARG A 39 -8.54 5.47 8.63
CA ARG A 39 -9.75 5.12 9.41
C ARG A 39 -11.05 5.42 8.66
N SER A 40 -11.19 6.61 8.10
CA SER A 40 -12.44 7.04 7.46
C SER A 40 -12.83 6.14 6.29
N LEU A 41 -11.88 5.80 5.42
CA LEU A 41 -12.13 4.93 4.27
C LEU A 41 -12.39 3.48 4.72
N SER A 42 -11.60 2.98 5.67
CA SER A 42 -11.76 1.64 6.24
C SER A 42 -13.15 1.45 6.83
N GLN A 43 -13.59 2.37 7.70
CA GLN A 43 -14.90 2.33 8.32
C GLN A 43 -16.05 2.53 7.33
N TYR A 44 -15.87 3.39 6.32
CA TYR A 44 -16.88 3.58 5.29
C TYR A 44 -17.10 2.30 4.48
N LEU A 45 -16.03 1.64 4.03
CA LEU A 45 -16.12 0.39 3.29
C LEU A 45 -16.72 -0.73 4.12
N ALA A 46 -16.37 -0.83 5.40
CA ALA A 46 -16.93 -1.80 6.31
C ALA A 46 -18.45 -1.63 6.47
N LYS A 47 -18.90 -0.42 6.77
CA LYS A 47 -20.32 -0.13 7.04
C LYS A 47 -21.18 -0.06 5.77
N GLN A 48 -20.65 0.47 4.66
CA GLN A 48 -21.45 0.79 3.50
C GLN A 48 -21.28 -0.21 2.35
N LYS A 49 -20.20 -1.00 2.34
CA LYS A 49 -19.85 -1.87 1.22
C LYS A 49 -19.62 -3.33 1.61
N GLY A 50 -19.69 -3.66 2.90
CA GLY A 50 -19.48 -5.03 3.38
C GLY A 50 -18.04 -5.53 3.16
N ILE A 51 -17.05 -4.63 3.20
CA ILE A 51 -15.62 -4.95 3.05
C ILE A 51 -14.93 -4.66 4.37
N THR A 52 -14.47 -5.69 5.08
CA THR A 52 -13.75 -5.53 6.35
C THR A 52 -12.44 -4.77 6.15
N GLY A 53 -12.18 -3.79 6.99
CA GLY A 53 -10.92 -3.05 7.00
C GLY A 53 -9.96 -3.58 8.05
N VAL A 54 -8.71 -3.79 7.67
CA VAL A 54 -7.63 -4.20 8.56
C VAL A 54 -6.53 -3.15 8.51
N ARG A 55 -6.48 -2.29 9.53
CA ARG A 55 -5.48 -1.21 9.62
C ARG A 55 -4.29 -1.70 10.43
N VAL A 56 -3.08 -1.67 9.85
CA VAL A 56 -1.89 -2.25 10.46
C VAL A 56 -0.82 -1.21 10.76
N SER A 57 -0.08 -1.42 11.85
CA SER A 57 1.23 -0.81 12.07
C SER A 57 2.33 -1.75 11.57
N TYR A 58 3.52 -1.23 11.38
CA TYR A 58 4.73 -1.99 11.02
C TYR A 58 5.94 -1.38 11.70
N THR A 59 7.02 -2.14 11.85
CA THR A 59 8.25 -1.67 12.47
C THR A 59 8.86 -0.52 11.67
N LEU A 60 9.07 0.61 12.36
CA LEU A 60 9.59 1.83 11.76
C LEU A 60 11.13 1.84 11.76
N ALA A 61 11.74 2.33 10.69
CA ALA A 61 13.19 2.28 10.45
C ALA A 61 14.07 2.90 11.56
N PRO A 62 13.70 3.98 12.29
CA PRO A 62 14.51 4.50 13.39
C PRO A 62 14.51 3.63 14.64
N GLN A 63 13.63 2.64 14.71
CA GLN A 63 13.52 1.76 15.86
C GLN A 63 14.43 0.56 15.63
N SER A 64 15.71 0.69 16.06
CA SER A 64 16.73 -0.37 16.07
C SER A 64 16.77 -1.29 14.83
N ASP A 65 17.80 -1.26 14.04
CA ASP A 65 18.15 -2.22 12.97
C ASP A 65 17.01 -2.69 12.05
N ALA A 66 15.88 -1.96 12.04
CA ALA A 66 14.74 -2.29 11.20
C ALA A 66 15.06 -1.94 9.74
N THR A 67 15.16 -2.98 8.92
CA THR A 67 15.31 -2.88 7.48
C THR A 67 13.96 -3.01 6.77
N VAL A 68 13.95 -2.74 5.47
CA VAL A 68 12.78 -2.96 4.62
C VAL A 68 12.21 -4.38 4.75
N LYS A 69 13.07 -5.37 4.95
CA LYS A 69 12.65 -6.78 5.12
C LYS A 69 11.79 -6.98 6.36
N VAL A 70 12.13 -6.31 7.47
CA VAL A 70 11.34 -6.39 8.71
C VAL A 70 9.97 -5.78 8.48
N SER A 71 9.88 -4.55 7.96
CA SER A 71 8.59 -3.91 7.70
C SER A 71 7.72 -4.69 6.69
N ILE A 72 8.33 -5.29 5.66
CA ILE A 72 7.60 -6.18 4.73
C ILE A 72 7.08 -7.42 5.47
N GLN A 73 7.91 -8.05 6.29
CA GLN A 73 7.52 -9.25 7.03
C GLN A 73 6.37 -8.96 8.00
N ASP A 74 6.40 -7.83 8.70
CA ASP A 74 5.31 -7.40 9.59
C ASP A 74 3.96 -7.33 8.86
N ILE A 75 3.95 -6.79 7.63
CA ILE A 75 2.73 -6.74 6.81
C ILE A 75 2.27 -8.15 6.40
N LEU A 76 3.20 -9.01 5.99
CA LEU A 76 2.88 -10.38 5.60
C LEU A 76 2.37 -11.20 6.80
N ASP A 77 2.95 -11.02 7.97
CA ASP A 77 2.51 -11.67 9.21
C ASP A 77 1.12 -11.19 9.65
N ALA A 78 0.84 -9.89 9.50
CA ALA A 78 -0.50 -9.35 9.75
C ALA A 78 -1.56 -9.97 8.82
N VAL A 79 -1.25 -10.08 7.52
CA VAL A 79 -2.15 -10.75 6.56
C VAL A 79 -2.36 -12.20 6.90
N LYS A 80 -1.28 -12.92 7.19
CA LYS A 80 -1.32 -14.33 7.61
C LYS A 80 -2.17 -14.51 8.85
N TYR A 81 -2.00 -13.66 9.87
CA TYR A 81 -2.82 -13.69 11.07
C TYR A 81 -4.32 -13.54 10.76
N VAL A 82 -4.69 -12.56 9.92
CA VAL A 82 -6.09 -12.38 9.51
C VAL A 82 -6.64 -13.60 8.76
N GLN A 83 -5.83 -14.21 7.89
CA GLN A 83 -6.23 -15.41 7.14
C GLN A 83 -6.38 -16.64 8.04
N GLU A 84 -5.50 -16.82 9.02
CA GLU A 84 -5.56 -17.93 10.00
C GLU A 84 -6.73 -17.78 10.98
N HIS A 85 -7.15 -16.53 11.28
CA HIS A 85 -8.29 -16.22 12.15
C HIS A 85 -9.56 -15.84 11.35
N ALA A 86 -9.64 -16.25 10.09
CA ALA A 86 -10.70 -15.84 9.17
C ALA A 86 -12.12 -16.14 9.67
N ALA A 87 -12.32 -17.26 10.35
CA ALA A 87 -13.61 -17.63 10.91
C ALA A 87 -14.03 -16.72 12.08
N GLU A 88 -13.09 -16.38 12.96
CA GLU A 88 -13.29 -15.48 14.10
C GLU A 88 -13.56 -14.05 13.63
N LEU A 89 -12.82 -13.59 12.63
CA LEU A 89 -12.92 -12.25 12.07
C LEU A 89 -14.03 -12.11 11.02
N ASN A 90 -14.75 -13.18 10.72
CA ASN A 90 -15.78 -13.24 9.66
C ASN A 90 -15.29 -12.68 8.32
N VAL A 91 -14.07 -13.07 7.89
CA VAL A 91 -13.50 -12.65 6.61
C VAL A 91 -13.31 -13.83 5.64
N ASN A 92 -13.32 -13.53 4.35
CA ASN A 92 -12.95 -14.49 3.30
C ASN A 92 -11.42 -14.45 3.08
N PRO A 93 -10.65 -15.46 3.53
CA PRO A 93 -9.20 -15.46 3.44
C PRO A 93 -8.65 -15.47 2.00
N ALA A 94 -9.48 -15.83 1.02
CA ALA A 94 -9.12 -15.84 -0.39
C ALA A 94 -9.44 -14.52 -1.13
N CYS A 95 -9.97 -13.51 -0.42
CA CYS A 95 -10.34 -12.24 -1.01
C CYS A 95 -9.71 -11.07 -0.23
N VAL A 96 -8.43 -10.81 -0.49
CA VAL A 96 -7.65 -9.74 0.12
C VAL A 96 -7.35 -8.62 -0.87
N GLY A 97 -7.40 -7.38 -0.39
CA GLY A 97 -6.93 -6.19 -1.08
C GLY A 97 -5.96 -5.40 -0.20
N PHE A 98 -5.23 -4.50 -0.81
CA PHE A 98 -4.27 -3.64 -0.13
C PHE A 98 -4.47 -2.18 -0.50
N LEU A 99 -4.32 -1.30 0.48
CA LEU A 99 -4.30 0.13 0.25
C LEU A 99 -3.17 0.77 1.06
N GLY A 100 -2.41 1.64 0.45
CA GLY A 100 -1.34 2.35 1.14
C GLY A 100 -1.03 3.71 0.56
N THR A 101 -0.33 4.53 1.35
CA THR A 101 0.10 5.88 0.98
C THR A 101 1.61 6.00 1.11
N SER A 102 2.30 6.55 0.09
CA SER A 102 3.75 6.82 0.14
C SER A 102 4.56 5.55 0.48
N ALA A 103 5.33 5.53 1.55
CA ALA A 103 6.01 4.34 2.07
C ALA A 103 5.04 3.15 2.31
N GLY A 104 3.81 3.42 2.75
CA GLY A 104 2.78 2.40 2.91
C GLY A 104 2.28 1.85 1.57
N ALA A 105 2.26 2.67 0.51
CA ALA A 105 1.92 2.20 -0.84
C ALA A 105 3.01 1.27 -1.40
N HIS A 106 4.28 1.51 -1.07
CA HIS A 106 5.37 0.57 -1.34
C HIS A 106 5.11 -0.79 -0.68
N LEU A 107 4.89 -0.81 0.64
CA LEU A 107 4.64 -2.05 1.40
C LEU A 107 3.35 -2.76 0.92
N ALA A 108 2.28 -1.99 0.65
CA ALA A 108 1.04 -2.49 0.08
C ALA A 108 1.26 -3.16 -1.29
N ALA A 109 2.08 -2.56 -2.14
CA ALA A 109 2.38 -3.10 -3.46
C ALA A 109 3.26 -4.36 -3.36
N VAL A 110 4.25 -4.41 -2.46
CA VAL A 110 5.02 -5.64 -2.20
C VAL A 110 4.08 -6.77 -1.76
N ALA A 111 3.22 -6.51 -0.77
CA ALA A 111 2.26 -7.50 -0.29
C ALA A 111 1.28 -7.92 -1.39
N ALA A 112 0.73 -6.96 -2.15
CA ALA A 112 -0.21 -7.24 -3.23
C ALA A 112 0.40 -8.12 -4.34
N MET A 113 1.68 -7.95 -4.66
CA MET A 113 2.36 -8.74 -5.69
C MET A 113 2.83 -10.12 -5.19
N THR A 114 2.86 -10.36 -3.88
CA THR A 114 3.41 -11.59 -3.28
C THR A 114 2.38 -12.45 -2.56
N VAL A 115 1.31 -11.87 -1.99
CA VAL A 115 0.26 -12.61 -1.29
C VAL A 115 -0.68 -13.28 -2.29
N PRO A 116 -0.82 -14.62 -2.25
CA PRO A 116 -1.76 -15.33 -3.09
C PRO A 116 -3.21 -14.91 -2.83
N GLY A 117 -4.01 -14.83 -3.88
CA GLY A 117 -5.44 -14.47 -3.75
C GLY A 117 -5.72 -12.97 -3.68
N THR A 118 -4.67 -12.12 -3.78
CA THR A 118 -4.87 -10.67 -3.83
C THR A 118 -5.72 -10.27 -5.03
N LYS A 119 -6.77 -9.49 -4.77
CA LYS A 119 -7.73 -9.00 -5.77
C LYS A 119 -7.44 -7.58 -6.23
N ALA A 120 -7.09 -6.71 -5.29
CA ALA A 120 -6.97 -5.29 -5.55
C ALA A 120 -5.78 -4.64 -4.83
N LEU A 121 -5.19 -3.63 -5.46
CA LEU A 121 -4.19 -2.72 -4.88
C LEU A 121 -4.63 -1.28 -5.13
N VAL A 122 -4.63 -0.47 -4.09
CA VAL A 122 -4.75 0.99 -4.21
C VAL A 122 -3.50 1.64 -3.63
N GLY A 123 -2.79 2.42 -4.43
CA GLY A 123 -1.55 3.07 -4.03
C GLY A 123 -1.56 4.57 -4.27
N TYR A 124 -1.37 5.36 -3.21
CA TYR A 124 -1.28 6.81 -3.29
C TYR A 124 0.16 7.27 -3.16
N SER A 125 0.67 7.99 -4.19
CA SER A 125 2.02 8.57 -4.21
C SER A 125 3.12 7.59 -3.77
N GLY A 126 3.04 6.34 -4.28
CA GLY A 126 3.88 5.23 -3.84
C GLY A 126 5.23 5.14 -4.52
N ILE A 127 6.18 4.48 -3.85
CA ILE A 127 7.48 4.13 -4.40
C ILE A 127 7.42 2.68 -4.89
N TYR A 128 7.64 2.44 -6.17
CA TYR A 128 7.49 1.11 -6.78
C TYR A 128 8.77 0.53 -7.37
N ASP A 129 9.80 1.39 -7.55
CA ASP A 129 11.16 1.03 -7.93
C ASP A 129 12.14 1.71 -6.97
N LEU A 130 12.62 0.96 -5.97
CA LEU A 130 13.55 1.48 -4.97
C LEU A 130 14.95 1.73 -5.55
N GLU A 131 15.39 0.94 -6.54
CA GLU A 131 16.69 1.16 -7.19
C GLU A 131 16.71 2.53 -7.87
N LYS A 132 15.66 2.85 -8.63
CA LYS A 132 15.51 4.16 -9.28
C LYS A 132 15.33 5.28 -8.25
N ALA A 133 14.44 5.10 -7.28
CA ALA A 133 14.17 6.10 -6.25
C ALA A 133 15.43 6.46 -5.43
N ALA A 134 16.31 5.51 -5.14
CA ALA A 134 17.57 5.73 -4.44
C ALA A 134 18.53 6.66 -5.23
N ILE A 135 18.34 6.79 -6.54
CA ILE A 135 19.16 7.63 -7.43
C ILE A 135 18.47 8.97 -7.71
N THR A 136 17.15 8.97 -7.97
CA THR A 136 16.43 10.13 -8.49
C THR A 136 15.82 11.02 -7.42
N MET A 137 15.47 10.46 -6.26
CA MET A 137 14.86 11.24 -5.18
C MET A 137 15.86 12.24 -4.56
N LYS A 138 15.33 13.30 -3.96
CA LYS A 138 16.16 14.30 -3.25
C LYS A 138 17.00 13.63 -2.17
N THR A 139 18.21 14.17 -1.95
CA THR A 139 19.29 13.57 -1.16
C THR A 139 18.86 12.93 0.17
N LYS A 140 17.97 13.58 0.94
CA LYS A 140 17.53 13.02 2.23
C LYS A 140 16.67 11.76 2.09
N ASP A 141 15.80 11.70 1.09
CA ASP A 141 14.90 10.57 0.89
C ASP A 141 15.62 9.42 0.18
N ALA A 142 16.52 9.71 -0.76
CA ALA A 142 17.43 8.74 -1.34
C ALA A 142 18.34 8.08 -0.28
N GLN A 143 18.90 8.88 0.64
CA GLN A 143 19.71 8.37 1.76
C GLN A 143 18.89 7.49 2.71
N ARG A 144 17.62 7.84 2.97
CA ARG A 144 16.70 7.05 3.79
C ARG A 144 16.41 5.71 3.13
N ILE A 145 16.12 5.69 1.84
CA ILE A 145 15.90 4.46 1.08
C ILE A 145 17.15 3.57 1.11
N ALA A 146 18.31 4.16 0.84
CA ALA A 146 19.56 3.41 0.86
C ALA A 146 19.83 2.80 2.25
N TYR A 147 19.65 3.59 3.33
CA TYR A 147 19.81 3.10 4.70
C TYR A 147 18.83 1.99 5.05
N PHE A 148 17.56 2.18 4.71
CA PHE A 148 16.47 1.23 4.96
C PHE A 148 16.67 -0.11 4.21
N CYS A 149 17.40 -0.09 3.10
CA CYS A 149 17.76 -1.27 2.31
C CYS A 149 19.22 -1.71 2.50
N ASP A 150 19.85 -1.41 3.63
CA ASP A 150 21.23 -1.80 3.97
C ASP A 150 22.29 -1.31 2.95
N ARG A 151 21.95 -0.36 2.10
CA ARG A 151 22.75 0.09 0.93
C ARG A 151 23.10 -1.06 -0.04
N ASP A 152 22.34 -2.14 0.01
CA ASP A 152 22.55 -3.32 -0.82
C ASP A 152 21.64 -3.22 -2.09
N PRO A 153 22.22 -3.13 -3.29
CA PRO A 153 21.45 -3.12 -4.54
C PRO A 153 20.56 -4.35 -4.72
N LYS A 154 20.95 -5.50 -4.16
CA LYS A 154 20.13 -6.69 -4.19
C LYS A 154 18.86 -6.52 -3.36
N VAL A 155 18.99 -5.95 -2.15
CA VAL A 155 17.83 -5.66 -1.28
C VAL A 155 16.91 -4.64 -1.93
N LEU A 156 17.45 -3.57 -2.52
CA LEU A 156 16.67 -2.58 -3.27
C LEU A 156 15.83 -3.25 -4.36
N ARG A 157 16.45 -4.13 -5.15
CA ARG A 157 15.78 -4.85 -6.24
C ARG A 157 14.71 -5.81 -5.75
N GLU A 158 15.02 -6.63 -4.74
CA GLU A 158 14.12 -7.61 -4.16
C GLU A 158 12.92 -6.98 -3.46
N ALA A 159 13.09 -5.78 -2.90
CA ALA A 159 12.03 -5.03 -2.24
C ALA A 159 11.27 -4.08 -3.18
N SER A 160 11.64 -3.98 -4.46
CA SER A 160 10.95 -3.13 -5.45
C SER A 160 9.71 -3.83 -6.01
N PRO A 161 8.48 -3.32 -5.77
CA PRO A 161 7.24 -3.93 -6.27
C PRO A 161 7.22 -4.20 -7.77
N ILE A 162 7.87 -3.35 -8.57
CA ILE A 162 7.93 -3.48 -10.03
C ILE A 162 8.60 -4.81 -10.47
N ASN A 163 9.50 -5.34 -9.65
CA ASN A 163 10.20 -6.61 -9.90
C ASN A 163 9.42 -7.83 -9.39
N LEU A 164 8.36 -7.63 -8.61
CA LEU A 164 7.58 -8.69 -7.97
C LEU A 164 6.28 -9.02 -8.69
N ILE A 165 5.95 -8.30 -9.77
CA ILE A 165 4.70 -8.48 -10.50
C ILE A 165 4.56 -9.93 -10.98
N PRO A 166 3.52 -10.66 -10.54
CA PRO A 166 3.35 -12.07 -10.86
C PRO A 166 3.10 -12.29 -12.36
N LYS A 167 3.43 -13.47 -12.84
CA LYS A 167 3.23 -13.84 -14.27
C LYS A 167 1.76 -14.07 -14.64
N LYS A 168 0.92 -14.37 -13.64
CA LYS A 168 -0.52 -14.63 -13.78
C LYS A 168 -1.25 -14.04 -12.58
N ASN A 169 -2.55 -13.77 -12.75
CA ASN A 169 -3.39 -13.24 -11.68
C ASN A 169 -2.84 -11.94 -11.08
N VAL A 170 -2.40 -11.02 -11.95
CA VAL A 170 -1.94 -9.69 -11.54
C VAL A 170 -3.12 -8.98 -10.87
N PRO A 171 -3.00 -8.51 -9.62
CA PRO A 171 -4.08 -7.79 -8.94
C PRO A 171 -4.53 -6.55 -9.71
N ALA A 172 -5.83 -6.30 -9.76
CA ALA A 172 -6.31 -5.03 -10.27
C ALA A 172 -5.73 -3.89 -9.42
N SER A 173 -5.20 -2.85 -10.05
CA SER A 173 -4.48 -1.79 -9.36
C SER A 173 -5.01 -0.42 -9.71
N MET A 174 -5.16 0.46 -8.71
CA MET A 174 -5.41 1.88 -8.88
C MET A 174 -4.24 2.65 -8.26
N LEU A 175 -3.56 3.45 -9.06
CA LEU A 175 -2.41 4.24 -8.63
C LEU A 175 -2.74 5.72 -8.78
N VAL A 176 -2.36 6.50 -7.79
CA VAL A 176 -2.66 7.94 -7.72
C VAL A 176 -1.37 8.70 -7.50
N CYS A 177 -1.12 9.77 -8.28
CA CYS A 177 0.02 10.66 -8.06
C CYS A 177 -0.27 12.09 -8.48
N GLY A 178 0.46 13.04 -7.88
CA GLY A 178 0.48 14.45 -8.28
C GLY A 178 1.73 14.79 -9.11
N THR A 179 1.58 15.59 -10.17
CA THR A 179 2.73 15.94 -11.04
C THR A 179 3.70 16.93 -10.42
N CYS A 180 3.34 17.58 -9.31
CA CYS A 180 4.21 18.45 -8.51
C CYS A 180 4.68 17.78 -7.22
N ASP A 181 4.56 16.47 -7.12
CA ASP A 181 5.11 15.71 -6.02
C ASP A 181 6.65 15.75 -6.07
N VAL A 182 7.23 16.43 -5.07
CA VAL A 182 8.68 16.57 -4.93
C VAL A 182 9.29 15.59 -3.92
N THR A 183 8.43 14.76 -3.31
CA THR A 183 8.81 13.70 -2.36
C THR A 183 8.94 12.37 -3.07
N VAL A 184 7.93 12.00 -3.84
CA VAL A 184 7.92 10.79 -4.68
C VAL A 184 7.44 11.19 -6.07
N GLU A 185 8.34 11.17 -7.03
CA GLU A 185 8.03 11.55 -8.41
C GLU A 185 6.89 10.70 -8.99
N CYS A 186 5.94 11.35 -9.67
CA CYS A 186 4.79 10.68 -10.32
C CYS A 186 5.23 9.57 -11.28
N GLU A 187 6.46 9.67 -11.82
CA GLU A 187 7.08 8.66 -12.67
C GLU A 187 7.13 7.28 -12.03
N GLN A 188 7.24 7.17 -10.71
CA GLN A 188 7.16 5.90 -9.99
C GLN A 188 5.84 5.17 -10.25
N SER A 189 4.72 5.91 -10.17
CA SER A 189 3.39 5.38 -10.46
C SER A 189 3.21 5.07 -11.95
N GLU A 190 3.73 5.89 -12.84
CA GLU A 190 3.67 5.70 -14.30
C GLU A 190 4.41 4.43 -14.75
N MET A 191 5.63 4.24 -14.25
CA MET A 191 6.43 3.04 -14.54
C MET A 191 5.75 1.77 -14.06
N PHE A 192 5.25 1.79 -12.82
CA PHE A 192 4.60 0.62 -12.24
C PHE A 192 3.28 0.29 -12.96
N ALA A 193 2.46 1.30 -13.28
CA ALA A 193 1.25 1.13 -14.10
C ALA A 193 1.56 0.51 -15.47
N SER A 194 2.62 0.99 -16.14
CA SER A 194 3.08 0.43 -17.41
C SER A 194 3.52 -1.04 -17.26
N ALA A 195 4.26 -1.36 -16.20
CA ALA A 195 4.72 -2.71 -15.93
C ALA A 195 3.56 -3.68 -15.63
N LEU A 196 2.58 -3.26 -14.84
CA LEU A 196 1.37 -4.04 -14.54
C LEU A 196 0.59 -4.35 -15.82
N LYS A 197 0.34 -3.34 -16.66
CA LYS A 197 -0.36 -3.50 -17.95
C LYS A 197 0.40 -4.43 -18.91
N LYS A 198 1.74 -4.33 -18.98
CA LYS A 198 2.57 -5.24 -19.79
C LYS A 198 2.47 -6.70 -19.34
N LYS A 199 2.13 -6.95 -18.06
CA LYS A 199 1.89 -8.29 -17.51
C LYS A 199 0.41 -8.72 -17.61
N GLY A 200 -0.41 -7.96 -18.33
CA GLY A 200 -1.84 -8.25 -18.52
C GLY A 200 -2.73 -7.87 -17.35
N GLY A 201 -2.22 -7.09 -16.39
CA GLY A 201 -3.01 -6.57 -15.27
C GLY A 201 -3.86 -5.36 -15.67
N VAL A 202 -4.99 -5.21 -14.97
CA VAL A 202 -5.79 -3.97 -15.01
C VAL A 202 -5.14 -2.94 -14.11
N CYS A 203 -4.91 -1.73 -14.64
CA CYS A 203 -4.36 -0.64 -13.84
C CYS A 203 -4.95 0.71 -14.24
N ASP A 204 -5.62 1.35 -13.28
CA ASP A 204 -6.09 2.73 -13.38
C ASP A 204 -5.00 3.64 -12.81
N LEU A 205 -4.45 4.53 -13.64
CA LEU A 205 -3.51 5.55 -13.21
C LEU A 205 -4.20 6.91 -13.17
N LEU A 206 -4.34 7.47 -11.99
CA LEU A 206 -4.92 8.80 -11.74
C LEU A 206 -3.79 9.81 -11.52
N THR A 207 -3.49 10.58 -12.55
CA THR A 207 -2.48 11.64 -12.50
C THR A 207 -3.15 12.99 -12.32
N TYR A 208 -2.83 13.68 -11.23
CA TYR A 208 -3.37 15.00 -10.92
C TYR A 208 -2.33 16.09 -11.23
N LYS A 209 -2.60 16.84 -12.30
CA LYS A 209 -1.71 17.90 -12.78
C LYS A 209 -1.63 19.05 -11.77
N TYR A 210 -0.41 19.47 -11.43
CA TYR A 210 -0.09 20.53 -10.45
C TYR A 210 -0.38 20.20 -8.98
N TYR A 211 -0.62 18.95 -8.64
CA TYR A 211 -0.83 18.49 -7.26
C TYR A 211 0.44 17.90 -6.66
N ASP A 212 0.58 18.05 -5.35
CA ASP A 212 1.73 17.61 -4.55
C ASP A 212 1.64 16.15 -4.08
N HIS A 213 2.50 15.76 -3.13
CA HIS A 213 2.55 14.43 -2.53
C HIS A 213 1.25 13.99 -1.85
N ASN A 214 0.48 14.93 -1.31
CA ASN A 214 -0.80 14.65 -0.66
C ASN A 214 -1.98 14.78 -1.63
N VAL A 215 -1.70 14.89 -2.92
CA VAL A 215 -2.68 15.18 -3.97
C VAL A 215 -3.50 16.43 -3.63
N SER A 216 -2.80 17.45 -3.13
CA SER A 216 -3.34 18.77 -2.82
C SER A 216 -2.62 19.86 -3.62
N SER A 217 -3.25 21.02 -3.75
CA SER A 217 -2.69 22.21 -4.35
C SER A 217 -3.07 23.44 -3.50
N LYS A 218 -2.55 24.62 -3.86
CA LYS A 218 -2.88 25.86 -3.12
C LYS A 218 -4.38 26.21 -3.15
N THR A 219 -5.13 25.71 -4.11
CA THR A 219 -6.53 26.10 -4.36
C THR A 219 -7.54 24.99 -4.14
N SER A 220 -7.10 23.73 -4.13
CA SER A 220 -7.99 22.59 -3.89
C SER A 220 -7.22 21.35 -3.49
N ASP A 221 -7.90 20.38 -2.89
CA ASP A 221 -7.40 19.02 -2.76
C ASP A 221 -8.34 18.04 -3.49
N LYS A 222 -7.86 16.85 -3.68
CA LYS A 222 -8.58 15.78 -4.39
C LYS A 222 -8.91 14.59 -3.49
N MET A 223 -8.75 14.75 -2.19
CA MET A 223 -8.91 13.65 -1.24
C MET A 223 -10.32 13.07 -1.25
N GLU A 224 -11.36 13.91 -1.37
CA GLU A 224 -12.75 13.43 -1.46
C GLU A 224 -13.00 12.68 -2.78
N GLU A 225 -12.53 13.22 -3.91
CA GLU A 225 -12.65 12.56 -5.21
C GLU A 225 -11.92 11.20 -5.20
N ILE A 226 -10.69 11.17 -4.68
CA ILE A 226 -9.88 9.96 -4.57
C ILE A 226 -10.52 8.95 -3.62
N PHE A 227 -11.10 9.42 -2.53
CA PHE A 227 -11.84 8.58 -1.59
C PHE A 227 -12.94 7.79 -2.30
N PHE A 228 -13.85 8.46 -3.03
CA PHE A 228 -14.95 7.79 -3.72
C PHE A 228 -14.47 6.93 -4.90
N LYS A 229 -13.44 7.35 -5.63
CA LYS A 229 -12.81 6.50 -6.66
C LYS A 229 -12.23 5.22 -6.06
N SER A 230 -11.65 5.30 -4.87
CA SER A 230 -11.12 4.11 -4.16
C SER A 230 -12.23 3.19 -3.67
N VAL A 231 -13.34 3.77 -3.18
CA VAL A 231 -14.54 3.01 -2.82
C VAL A 231 -15.07 2.24 -4.03
N ASP A 232 -15.25 2.90 -5.15
CA ASP A 232 -15.78 2.30 -6.37
C ASP A 232 -14.84 1.21 -6.90
N PHE A 233 -13.55 1.48 -6.93
CA PHE A 233 -12.53 0.53 -7.36
C PHE A 233 -12.53 -0.72 -6.48
N LEU A 234 -12.40 -0.55 -5.17
CA LEU A 234 -12.37 -1.67 -4.23
C LEU A 234 -13.69 -2.46 -4.26
N THR A 235 -14.84 -1.79 -4.32
CA THR A 235 -16.16 -2.47 -4.44
C THR A 235 -16.26 -3.28 -5.74
N THR A 236 -15.61 -2.84 -6.82
CA THR A 236 -15.63 -3.54 -8.11
C THR A 236 -14.81 -4.83 -8.07
N TYR A 237 -13.63 -4.80 -7.48
CA TYR A 237 -12.66 -5.91 -7.54
C TYR A 237 -12.64 -6.81 -6.30
N MET A 238 -13.21 -6.38 -5.18
CA MET A 238 -13.27 -7.14 -3.92
C MET A 238 -14.59 -7.94 -3.81
N LYS A 239 -14.83 -8.81 -4.77
CA LYS A 239 -16.03 -9.68 -4.82
C LYS A 239 -15.65 -11.14 -4.72
#